data_be101c0726d4e4d0b98b25708af3a4c4
#
_entry.id   be101c0726d4e4d0b98b25708af3a4c4
#
_cell.length_a   1.000
_cell.length_b   1.000
_cell.length_c   1.000
_cell.angle_alpha   90.00
_cell.angle_beta   90.00
_cell.angle_gamma   90.00
#
_symmetry.space_group_name_H-M   'P 1'
#
loop_
_entity.id
_entity.type
_entity.pdbx_description
1 polymer ?
#
loop_
_entity_poly.entity_id
_entity_poly.type
_entity_poly.pdbx_seq_one_letter_code
_entity_poly.pdbx_strand_id
1 'polypeptide(L)'
;MAHALIASPFLDGHLLLKPGARAGARISADHYEGLRQAATSGEPLPAWAMQTASDVWGLDLGGRTAQGTVVVREPSGYGHCRASWEINLGCNFGCKHCYLGERPFSGLGWEDKVRLLDIMRDAGVLWLQITGGEPTMDPHFRDAWQAGMMLTISTNGSLLWRPDLLRLFQDCPPYRLVVSMYGASEASFDTLTQRRGAWKAFRRGLKAAREAGLPLRINVVVTEDNASEAAEMAALADEWNVENHAYTNMTPTIYGGGEPLLAQSAAHLRQRKPFAGCNAGHTFFHADPHAKVSICKVGRDDQIDLMAEGIDGLTRLGTIADRLMLRTGGCEGCALSGTCRVCRPLAKHYQEAKAQLHSYCQHGDKENAS
;
A
#
# COMPACT_ATOMS: atom_id res chain seq x y z
N MET A 1 18.97 11.45 9.17
CA MET A 1 19.25 10.17 9.87
C MET A 1 17.93 9.50 10.19
N ALA A 2 17.81 8.21 9.94
CA ALA A 2 16.60 7.49 10.31
C ALA A 2 16.54 7.36 11.85
N HIS A 3 15.42 7.73 12.45
CA HIS A 3 15.20 7.54 13.87
C HIS A 3 15.02 6.06 14.18
N ALA A 4 15.48 5.63 15.36
CA ALA A 4 15.36 4.25 15.79
C ALA A 4 13.92 3.89 16.18
N LEU A 5 13.16 4.85 16.68
CA LEU A 5 11.79 4.68 17.16
C LEU A 5 10.84 5.76 16.64
N ILE A 6 9.55 5.44 16.64
CA ILE A 6 8.44 6.36 16.38
C ILE A 6 7.48 6.25 17.55
N ALA A 7 7.20 7.37 18.23
CA ALA A 7 6.09 7.47 19.20
C ALA A 7 4.93 8.20 18.51
N SER A 8 3.74 7.60 18.51
CA SER A 8 2.59 8.14 17.76
C SER A 8 1.29 7.93 18.51
N PRO A 9 0.38 8.93 18.52
CA PRO A 9 -1.02 8.67 18.77
C PRO A 9 -1.56 7.65 17.77
N PHE A 10 -2.44 6.76 18.23
CA PHE A 10 -3.10 5.78 17.39
C PHE A 10 -4.44 5.36 18.00
N LEU A 11 -5.53 5.60 17.30
CA LEU A 11 -6.90 5.43 17.80
C LEU A 11 -7.08 6.20 19.13
N ASP A 12 -7.47 5.48 20.17
CA ASP A 12 -7.71 5.98 21.53
C ASP A 12 -6.47 5.91 22.46
N GLY A 13 -5.29 5.61 21.90
CA GLY A 13 -4.07 5.41 22.70
C GLY A 13 -2.80 5.90 22.01
N HIS A 14 -1.67 5.42 22.49
CA HIS A 14 -0.35 5.75 21.95
C HIS A 14 0.47 4.49 21.70
N LEU A 15 1.31 4.52 20.67
CA LEU A 15 2.21 3.44 20.28
C LEU A 15 3.65 3.92 20.27
N LEU A 16 4.55 3.05 20.75
CA LEU A 16 5.97 3.12 20.44
C LEU A 16 6.27 2.02 19.41
N LEU A 17 6.90 2.40 18.31
CA LEU A 17 7.15 1.55 17.16
C LEU A 17 8.62 1.61 16.76
N LYS A 18 9.15 0.48 16.29
CA LYS A 18 10.42 0.44 15.59
C LYS A 18 10.12 0.39 14.09
N PRO A 19 10.69 1.31 13.26
CA PRO A 19 10.59 1.19 11.80
C PRO A 19 10.96 -0.22 11.34
N GLY A 20 10.13 -0.81 10.48
CA GLY A 20 10.34 -2.17 9.97
C GLY A 20 9.90 -3.33 10.88
N ALA A 21 9.64 -3.11 12.16
CA ALA A 21 9.18 -4.17 13.05
C ALA A 21 7.67 -4.45 12.88
N ARG A 22 7.28 -5.73 13.05
CA ARG A 22 5.87 -6.13 13.04
C ARG A 22 5.18 -5.88 14.38
N ALA A 23 5.91 -5.95 15.47
CA ALA A 23 5.40 -5.68 16.81
C ALA A 23 5.59 -4.21 17.16
N GLY A 24 4.59 -3.63 17.83
CA GLY A 24 4.65 -2.33 18.50
C GLY A 24 4.32 -2.47 19.97
N ALA A 25 4.72 -1.51 20.79
CA ALA A 25 4.34 -1.44 22.20
C ALA A 25 3.28 -0.36 22.40
N ARG A 26 2.21 -0.67 23.15
CA ARG A 26 1.31 0.36 23.67
C ARG A 26 2.01 1.09 24.82
N ILE A 27 1.89 2.42 24.83
CA ILE A 27 2.44 3.28 25.89
C ILE A 27 1.32 4.14 26.47
N SER A 28 1.48 4.57 27.72
CA SER A 28 0.54 5.48 28.35
C SER A 28 0.64 6.90 27.77
N ALA A 29 -0.38 7.72 28.02
CA ALA A 29 -0.35 9.14 27.68
C ALA A 29 0.82 9.86 28.37
N ASP A 30 1.11 9.54 29.63
CA ASP A 30 2.24 10.12 30.38
C ASP A 30 3.59 9.75 29.75
N HIS A 31 3.75 8.50 29.33
CA HIS A 31 4.95 8.05 28.61
C HIS A 31 5.11 8.76 27.26
N TYR A 32 4.03 8.93 26.53
CA TYR A 32 4.06 9.66 25.24
C TYR A 32 4.44 11.13 25.47
N GLU A 33 3.80 11.80 26.43
CA GLU A 33 4.08 13.21 26.75
C GLU A 33 5.51 13.40 27.27
N GLY A 34 5.99 12.51 28.15
CA GLY A 34 7.37 12.52 28.61
C GLY A 34 8.38 12.35 27.49
N LEU A 35 8.10 11.48 26.49
CA LEU A 35 8.94 11.38 25.29
C LEU A 35 8.91 12.67 24.44
N ARG A 36 7.75 13.30 24.30
CA ARG A 36 7.59 14.55 23.56
C ARG A 36 8.44 15.68 24.18
N GLN A 37 8.39 15.81 25.49
CA GLN A 37 9.18 16.77 26.25
C GLN A 37 10.67 16.46 26.11
N ALA A 38 11.11 15.22 26.35
CA ALA A 38 12.50 14.83 26.26
C ALA A 38 13.06 15.01 24.82
N ALA A 39 12.26 14.73 23.79
CA ALA A 39 12.67 14.94 22.40
C ALA A 39 12.83 16.43 22.05
N THR A 40 12.02 17.31 22.64
CA THR A 40 12.08 18.77 22.44
C THR A 40 13.25 19.39 23.20
N SER A 41 13.50 18.96 24.45
CA SER A 41 14.57 19.51 25.30
C SER A 41 15.95 18.90 25.03
N GLY A 42 16.03 17.82 24.22
CA GLY A 42 17.28 17.12 23.96
C GLY A 42 17.77 16.24 25.12
N GLU A 43 16.89 15.93 26.05
CA GLU A 43 17.17 15.08 27.20
C GLU A 43 17.52 13.64 26.79
N PRO A 44 18.17 12.88 27.71
CA PRO A 44 18.41 11.45 27.50
C PRO A 44 17.10 10.70 27.23
N LEU A 45 17.18 9.63 26.43
CA LEU A 45 16.04 8.75 26.23
C LEU A 45 15.57 8.17 27.57
N PRO A 46 14.28 8.26 27.94
CA PRO A 46 13.78 7.75 29.21
C PRO A 46 14.06 6.25 29.41
N ALA A 47 14.39 5.87 30.63
CA ALA A 47 14.77 4.49 30.97
C ALA A 47 13.72 3.44 30.54
N TRP A 48 12.43 3.76 30.74
CA TRP A 48 11.33 2.86 30.31
C TRP A 48 11.31 2.66 28.80
N ALA A 49 11.66 3.68 27.99
CA ALA A 49 11.69 3.57 26.53
C ALA A 49 12.87 2.71 26.07
N MET A 50 14.04 2.84 26.71
CA MET A 50 15.19 1.96 26.48
C MET A 50 14.86 0.51 26.83
N GLN A 51 14.22 0.28 28.00
CA GLN A 51 13.80 -1.05 28.41
C GLN A 51 12.80 -1.66 27.42
N THR A 52 11.77 -0.90 27.02
CA THR A 52 10.80 -1.35 26.02
C THR A 52 11.49 -1.70 24.70
N ALA A 53 12.45 -0.88 24.25
CA ALA A 53 13.19 -1.12 23.01
C ALA A 53 14.03 -2.40 23.08
N SER A 54 14.65 -2.67 24.23
CA SER A 54 15.39 -3.90 24.50
C SER A 54 14.47 -5.12 24.50
N ASP A 55 13.37 -5.06 25.26
CA ASP A 55 12.47 -6.21 25.49
C ASP A 55 11.71 -6.61 24.22
N VAL A 56 11.23 -5.62 23.44
CA VAL A 56 10.37 -5.86 22.27
C VAL A 56 11.19 -6.11 21.00
N TRP A 57 12.33 -5.43 20.85
CA TRP A 57 13.08 -5.43 19.59
C TRP A 57 14.56 -5.77 19.73
N GLY A 58 15.05 -6.04 20.93
CA GLY A 58 16.47 -6.32 21.19
C GLY A 58 17.40 -5.14 20.87
N LEU A 59 16.89 -3.90 20.97
CA LEU A 59 17.68 -2.70 20.69
C LEU A 59 18.36 -2.19 21.95
N ASP A 60 19.67 -2.00 21.87
CA ASP A 60 20.42 -1.22 22.85
C ASP A 60 20.44 0.26 22.43
N LEU A 61 19.79 1.11 23.21
CA LEU A 61 19.70 2.55 23.00
C LEU A 61 20.37 3.34 24.15
N GLY A 62 21.22 2.70 24.93
CA GLY A 62 21.94 3.33 26.04
C GLY A 62 22.73 4.57 25.59
N GLY A 63 22.71 5.63 26.41
CA GLY A 63 23.43 6.87 26.15
C GLY A 63 22.91 7.74 25.01
N ARG A 64 21.78 7.41 24.41
CA ARG A 64 21.16 8.23 23.34
C ARG A 64 20.23 9.29 23.90
N THR A 65 20.11 10.41 23.20
CA THR A 65 19.10 11.43 23.46
C THR A 65 17.77 11.09 22.80
N ALA A 66 16.66 11.53 23.38
CA ALA A 66 15.33 11.32 22.83
C ALA A 66 15.20 11.97 21.44
N GLN A 67 15.67 13.21 21.27
CA GLN A 67 15.65 13.97 20.02
C GLN A 67 16.30 13.23 18.84
N GLY A 68 17.45 12.59 19.05
CA GLY A 68 18.17 11.87 17.97
C GLY A 68 17.68 10.43 17.77
N THR A 69 16.78 9.94 18.62
CA THR A 69 16.40 8.52 18.66
C THR A 69 14.95 8.28 18.31
N VAL A 70 14.03 9.17 18.71
CA VAL A 70 12.59 8.99 18.57
C VAL A 70 11.98 10.12 17.75
N VAL A 71 11.21 9.76 16.71
CA VAL A 71 10.27 10.71 16.12
C VAL A 71 9.00 10.67 16.96
N VAL A 72 8.69 11.76 17.64
CA VAL A 72 7.42 11.93 18.33
C VAL A 72 6.45 12.64 17.40
N ARG A 73 5.35 11.98 17.06
CA ARG A 73 4.35 12.49 16.13
C ARG A 73 3.24 13.19 16.89
N GLU A 74 2.83 14.37 16.41
CA GLU A 74 1.73 15.10 17.01
C GLU A 74 0.37 14.44 16.76
N PRO A 75 -0.61 14.61 17.65
CA PRO A 75 -1.99 14.19 17.41
C PRO A 75 -2.58 14.89 16.19
N SER A 76 -3.40 14.17 15.42
CA SER A 76 -4.09 14.71 14.25
C SER A 76 -5.60 14.76 14.46
N GLY A 77 -6.23 15.89 14.15
CA GLY A 77 -7.69 16.04 14.14
C GLY A 77 -8.39 15.44 12.91
N TYR A 78 -7.62 15.00 11.88
CA TYR A 78 -8.19 14.49 10.63
C TYR A 78 -8.55 12.99 10.69
N GLY A 79 -7.98 12.23 11.62
CA GLY A 79 -8.35 10.84 11.87
C GLY A 79 -7.85 9.82 10.85
N HIS A 80 -7.02 10.21 9.89
CA HIS A 80 -6.44 9.27 8.93
C HIS A 80 -5.22 8.58 9.51
N CYS A 81 -5.25 7.25 9.62
CA CYS A 81 -4.11 6.47 10.13
C CYS A 81 -3.32 5.74 9.03
N ARG A 82 -3.88 5.65 7.83
CA ARG A 82 -3.28 4.93 6.70
C ARG A 82 -3.47 5.68 5.40
N ALA A 83 -2.47 5.56 4.51
CA ALA A 83 -2.58 6.01 3.12
C ALA A 83 -1.86 5.07 2.17
N SER A 84 -2.18 5.17 0.89
CA SER A 84 -1.33 4.66 -0.19
C SER A 84 -1.01 5.79 -1.16
N TRP A 85 0.18 5.76 -1.73
CA TRP A 85 0.66 6.78 -2.65
C TRP A 85 1.32 6.14 -3.87
N GLU A 86 0.88 6.53 -5.05
CA GLU A 86 1.57 6.27 -6.30
C GLU A 86 2.65 7.34 -6.49
N ILE A 87 3.90 7.02 -6.14
CA ILE A 87 4.98 7.99 -6.19
C ILE A 87 5.31 8.46 -7.61
N ASN A 88 5.05 7.61 -8.62
CA ASN A 88 5.15 7.87 -10.06
C ASN A 88 4.27 6.90 -10.86
N LEU A 89 4.10 7.14 -12.18
CA LEU A 89 3.45 6.20 -13.09
C LEU A 89 4.44 5.34 -13.87
N GLY A 90 5.73 5.74 -13.97
CA GLY A 90 6.74 5.03 -14.73
C GLY A 90 6.98 3.62 -14.21
N CYS A 91 7.12 2.66 -15.13
CA CYS A 91 7.41 1.28 -14.83
C CYS A 91 8.30 0.66 -15.91
N ASN A 92 9.19 -0.23 -15.50
CA ASN A 92 10.04 -0.99 -16.42
C ASN A 92 9.37 -2.26 -16.97
N PHE A 93 8.13 -2.56 -16.55
CA PHE A 93 7.30 -3.63 -17.09
C PHE A 93 6.07 -3.08 -17.83
N GLY A 94 5.56 -3.83 -18.80
CA GLY A 94 4.39 -3.51 -19.62
C GLY A 94 3.16 -4.37 -19.30
N CYS A 95 2.97 -4.80 -18.05
CA CYS A 95 1.98 -5.81 -17.66
C CYS A 95 0.59 -5.60 -18.26
N LYS A 96 0.04 -6.64 -18.89
CA LYS A 96 -1.29 -6.62 -19.54
C LYS A 96 -2.43 -6.30 -18.58
N HIS A 97 -2.31 -6.73 -17.33
CA HIS A 97 -3.30 -6.53 -16.26
C HIS A 97 -3.15 -5.23 -15.49
N CYS A 98 -2.27 -4.33 -15.91
CA CYS A 98 -1.97 -3.13 -15.15
C CYS A 98 -3.13 -2.14 -15.17
N TYR A 99 -3.72 -1.91 -14.00
CA TYR A 99 -4.85 -0.98 -13.83
C TYR A 99 -4.49 0.48 -14.11
N LEU A 100 -3.22 0.85 -14.09
CA LEU A 100 -2.80 2.21 -14.43
C LEU A 100 -2.99 2.51 -15.93
N GLY A 101 -2.96 1.49 -16.79
CA GLY A 101 -3.06 1.68 -18.24
C GLY A 101 -1.83 2.37 -18.80
N GLU A 102 -1.98 3.57 -19.37
CA GLU A 102 -0.86 4.39 -19.82
C GLU A 102 0.01 4.83 -18.63
N ARG A 103 1.33 4.74 -18.80
CA ARG A 103 2.30 4.93 -17.73
C ARG A 103 3.46 5.82 -18.14
N PRO A 104 3.20 7.08 -18.51
CA PRO A 104 4.28 8.04 -18.68
C PRO A 104 5.00 8.21 -17.35
N PHE A 105 6.34 8.37 -17.39
CA PHE A 105 7.07 8.69 -16.19
C PHE A 105 6.72 10.13 -15.78
N SER A 106 5.77 10.25 -14.87
CA SER A 106 5.25 11.54 -14.40
C SER A 106 4.94 11.49 -12.91
N GLY A 107 4.90 12.65 -12.30
CA GLY A 107 4.61 12.85 -10.88
C GLY A 107 5.12 14.20 -10.41
N LEU A 108 4.95 14.46 -9.12
CA LEU A 108 5.43 15.66 -8.46
C LEU A 108 6.96 15.76 -8.47
N GLY A 109 7.47 17.00 -8.47
CA GLY A 109 8.86 17.30 -8.12
C GLY A 109 9.14 17.00 -6.64
N TRP A 110 10.43 17.04 -6.26
CA TRP A 110 10.83 16.67 -4.89
C TRP A 110 10.19 17.53 -3.80
N GLU A 111 10.18 18.85 -3.98
CA GLU A 111 9.60 19.79 -3.01
C GLU A 111 8.12 19.51 -2.75
N ASP A 112 7.33 19.27 -3.80
CA ASP A 112 5.92 18.90 -3.68
C ASP A 112 5.72 17.51 -3.09
N LYS A 113 6.63 16.56 -3.34
CA LYS A 113 6.63 15.24 -2.67
C LYS A 113 6.83 15.38 -1.17
N VAL A 114 7.77 16.21 -0.75
CA VAL A 114 8.00 16.52 0.68
C VAL A 114 6.76 17.15 1.29
N ARG A 115 6.17 18.14 0.63
CA ARG A 115 4.94 18.78 1.08
C ARG A 115 3.78 17.77 1.21
N LEU A 116 3.62 16.83 0.25
CA LEU A 116 2.64 15.78 0.33
C LEU A 116 2.88 14.84 1.52
N LEU A 117 4.13 14.46 1.78
CA LEU A 117 4.50 13.63 2.93
C LEU A 117 4.22 14.35 4.27
N ASP A 118 4.49 15.66 4.34
CA ASP A 118 4.16 16.47 5.51
C ASP A 118 2.64 16.52 5.74
N ILE A 119 1.85 16.77 4.69
CA ILE A 119 0.38 16.73 4.76
C ILE A 119 -0.10 15.36 5.24
N MET A 120 0.46 14.25 4.71
CA MET A 120 0.11 12.90 5.15
C MET A 120 0.43 12.67 6.63
N ARG A 121 1.61 13.13 7.09
CA ARG A 121 2.01 13.04 8.48
C ARG A 121 1.03 13.82 9.38
N ASP A 122 0.73 15.07 9.03
CA ASP A 122 -0.14 15.95 9.80
C ASP A 122 -1.61 15.49 9.78
N ALA A 123 -2.03 14.80 8.71
CA ALA A 123 -3.31 14.09 8.64
C ALA A 123 -3.39 12.85 9.58
N GLY A 124 -2.28 12.45 10.20
CA GLY A 124 -2.20 11.31 11.11
C GLY A 124 -1.74 9.99 10.48
N VAL A 125 -1.38 9.98 9.20
CA VAL A 125 -0.97 8.75 8.51
C VAL A 125 0.29 8.18 9.15
N LEU A 126 0.13 7.03 9.80
CA LEU A 126 1.23 6.28 10.42
C LEU A 126 1.71 5.14 9.52
N TRP A 127 0.81 4.51 8.76
CA TRP A 127 1.14 3.47 7.78
C TRP A 127 0.95 3.99 6.36
N LEU A 128 2.05 4.13 5.63
CA LEU A 128 2.06 4.55 4.24
C LEU A 128 2.47 3.40 3.32
N GLN A 129 1.63 3.07 2.34
CA GLN A 129 1.99 2.18 1.24
C GLN A 129 2.48 3.01 0.06
N ILE A 130 3.76 2.88 -0.29
CA ILE A 130 4.32 3.45 -1.51
C ILE A 130 4.19 2.44 -2.65
N THR A 131 3.64 2.90 -3.76
CA THR A 131 3.37 2.13 -4.98
C THR A 131 3.54 3.07 -6.19
N GLY A 132 2.92 2.75 -7.32
CA GLY A 132 2.97 3.54 -8.54
C GLY A 132 3.05 2.61 -9.74
N GLY A 133 3.82 2.98 -10.75
CA GLY A 133 4.34 2.06 -11.73
C GLY A 133 5.34 1.11 -11.05
N GLU A 134 6.62 1.45 -11.07
CA GLU A 134 7.62 0.82 -10.23
C GLU A 134 8.25 1.89 -9.31
N PRO A 135 7.94 1.89 -8.00
CA PRO A 135 8.35 2.97 -7.11
C PRO A 135 9.88 3.07 -6.95
N THR A 136 10.60 1.95 -7.05
CA THR A 136 12.08 1.94 -6.93
C THR A 136 12.80 2.58 -8.12
N MET A 137 12.07 2.95 -9.17
CA MET A 137 12.58 3.75 -10.30
C MET A 137 12.46 5.26 -10.06
N ASP A 138 11.67 5.69 -9.11
CA ASP A 138 11.54 7.12 -8.83
C ASP A 138 12.87 7.67 -8.28
N PRO A 139 13.39 8.78 -8.82
CA PRO A 139 14.67 9.34 -8.41
C PRO A 139 14.69 9.77 -6.93
N HIS A 140 13.52 10.12 -6.38
CA HIS A 140 13.35 10.55 -5.00
C HIS A 140 12.82 9.47 -4.06
N PHE A 141 12.74 8.23 -4.54
CA PHE A 141 12.22 7.12 -3.72
C PHE A 141 12.93 6.99 -2.37
N ARG A 142 14.26 7.20 -2.35
CA ARG A 142 15.08 7.12 -1.12
C ARG A 142 14.75 8.24 -0.14
N ASP A 143 14.48 9.42 -0.65
CA ASP A 143 14.25 10.60 0.17
C ASP A 143 12.89 10.54 0.86
N ALA A 144 11.90 9.84 0.26
CA ALA A 144 10.58 9.58 0.84
C ALA A 144 10.63 8.76 2.15
N TRP A 145 11.78 8.12 2.45
CA TRP A 145 11.99 7.29 3.63
C TRP A 145 12.04 8.06 4.96
N GLN A 146 12.21 9.37 4.91
CA GLN A 146 12.45 10.20 6.11
C GLN A 146 11.17 10.70 6.79
N ALA A 147 10.01 10.34 6.31
CA ALA A 147 8.73 10.92 6.74
C ALA A 147 8.21 10.46 8.13
N GLY A 148 8.95 9.61 8.86
CA GLY A 148 8.54 9.14 10.20
C GLY A 148 7.28 8.28 10.17
N MET A 149 7.12 7.44 9.15
CA MET A 149 6.00 6.53 8.95
C MET A 149 6.46 5.07 8.84
N MET A 150 5.54 4.14 9.09
CA MET A 150 5.72 2.71 8.85
C MET A 150 5.45 2.42 7.37
N LEU A 151 6.49 2.11 6.59
CA LEU A 151 6.40 2.01 5.14
C LEU A 151 6.12 0.58 4.66
N THR A 152 5.15 0.43 3.78
CA THR A 152 4.97 -0.76 2.95
C THR A 152 5.29 -0.39 1.50
N ILE A 153 6.16 -1.15 0.85
CA ILE A 153 6.54 -0.90 -0.54
C ILE A 153 5.96 -1.99 -1.42
N SER A 154 5.22 -1.59 -2.45
CA SER A 154 4.73 -2.51 -3.49
C SER A 154 5.58 -2.36 -4.74
N THR A 155 6.31 -3.41 -5.11
CA THR A 155 7.29 -3.41 -6.20
C THR A 155 7.16 -4.66 -7.07
N ASN A 156 7.60 -4.58 -8.31
CA ASN A 156 7.76 -5.75 -9.17
C ASN A 156 9.03 -6.58 -8.84
N GLY A 157 9.85 -6.10 -7.92
CA GLY A 157 11.02 -6.79 -7.39
C GLY A 157 12.26 -6.79 -8.29
N SER A 158 12.14 -6.35 -9.55
CA SER A 158 13.23 -6.48 -10.55
C SER A 158 14.49 -5.69 -10.23
N LEU A 159 14.40 -4.67 -9.36
CA LEU A 159 15.53 -3.80 -9.00
C LEU A 159 16.05 -4.05 -7.57
N LEU A 160 15.45 -4.96 -6.80
CA LEU A 160 15.83 -5.21 -5.40
C LEU A 160 17.25 -5.75 -5.22
N TRP A 161 17.90 -6.22 -6.28
CA TRP A 161 19.31 -6.64 -6.27
C TRP A 161 20.32 -5.48 -6.27
N ARG A 162 19.86 -4.24 -6.49
CA ARG A 162 20.74 -3.06 -6.52
C ARG A 162 21.34 -2.82 -5.13
N PRO A 163 22.68 -2.68 -5.01
CA PRO A 163 23.33 -2.53 -3.69
C PRO A 163 22.86 -1.30 -2.92
N ASP A 164 22.49 -0.25 -3.64
CA ASP A 164 22.02 1.00 -3.05
C ASP A 164 20.61 0.88 -2.44
N LEU A 165 19.71 0.11 -3.08
CA LEU A 165 18.38 -0.20 -2.51
C LEU A 165 18.48 -1.20 -1.36
N LEU A 166 19.34 -2.21 -1.48
CA LEU A 166 19.55 -3.16 -0.39
C LEU A 166 20.06 -2.46 0.87
N ARG A 167 21.07 -1.58 0.73
CA ARG A 167 21.56 -0.78 1.87
C ARG A 167 20.47 0.09 2.47
N LEU A 168 19.69 0.80 1.63
CA LEU A 168 18.56 1.61 2.12
C LEU A 168 17.60 0.77 2.97
N PHE A 169 17.23 -0.42 2.49
CA PHE A 169 16.29 -1.29 3.20
C PHE A 169 16.88 -1.99 4.42
N GLN A 170 18.19 -2.16 4.49
CA GLN A 170 18.89 -2.66 5.69
C GLN A 170 19.04 -1.57 6.76
N ASP A 171 19.42 -0.36 6.35
CA ASP A 171 19.60 0.78 7.24
C ASP A 171 18.26 1.32 7.76
N CYS A 172 17.22 1.26 6.93
CA CYS A 172 15.87 1.74 7.21
C CYS A 172 14.86 0.69 6.75
N PRO A 173 14.64 -0.40 7.52
CA PRO A 173 13.76 -1.47 7.09
C PRO A 173 12.33 -1.00 6.87
N PRO A 174 11.69 -1.34 5.75
CA PRO A 174 10.26 -1.14 5.60
C PRO A 174 9.50 -2.10 6.53
N TYR A 175 8.28 -1.72 6.89
CA TYR A 175 7.37 -2.64 7.58
C TYR A 175 7.13 -3.91 6.74
N ARG A 176 7.05 -3.75 5.40
CA ARG A 176 6.89 -4.86 4.46
C ARG A 176 7.30 -4.46 3.04
N LEU A 177 8.01 -5.37 2.37
CA LEU A 177 8.20 -5.36 0.91
C LEU A 177 7.21 -6.33 0.28
N VAL A 178 6.25 -5.81 -0.48
CA VAL A 178 5.27 -6.60 -1.22
C VAL A 178 5.76 -6.73 -2.66
N VAL A 179 6.18 -7.93 -3.03
CA VAL A 179 6.75 -8.22 -4.35
C VAL A 179 5.70 -8.95 -5.19
N SER A 180 5.41 -8.42 -6.37
CA SER A 180 4.43 -9.04 -7.27
C SER A 180 5.06 -10.17 -8.08
N MET A 181 4.40 -11.34 -8.09
CA MET A 181 4.79 -12.50 -8.88
C MET A 181 3.73 -12.75 -9.96
N TYR A 182 4.19 -12.89 -11.20
CA TYR A 182 3.33 -12.87 -12.39
C TYR A 182 3.33 -14.19 -13.18
N GLY A 183 4.06 -15.19 -12.74
CA GLY A 183 4.15 -16.52 -13.34
C GLY A 183 5.08 -17.41 -12.56
N ALA A 184 5.00 -18.73 -12.76
CA ALA A 184 5.90 -19.73 -12.17
C ALA A 184 7.13 -20.01 -13.06
N SER A 185 7.09 -19.59 -14.32
CA SER A 185 8.13 -19.82 -15.33
C SER A 185 8.58 -18.52 -16.01
N GLU A 186 9.74 -18.57 -16.70
CA GLU A 186 10.21 -17.45 -17.54
C GLU A 186 9.18 -17.12 -18.63
N ALA A 187 8.58 -18.14 -19.23
CA ALA A 187 7.63 -17.96 -20.33
C ALA A 187 6.37 -17.21 -19.90
N SER A 188 5.71 -17.66 -18.83
CA SER A 188 4.48 -17.03 -18.32
C SER A 188 4.75 -15.64 -17.75
N PHE A 189 5.82 -15.50 -16.96
CA PHE A 189 6.18 -14.24 -16.32
C PHE A 189 6.53 -13.14 -17.34
N ASP A 190 7.39 -13.44 -18.32
CA ASP A 190 7.81 -12.51 -19.36
C ASP A 190 6.63 -12.13 -20.27
N THR A 191 5.75 -13.11 -20.58
CA THR A 191 4.55 -12.88 -21.40
C THR A 191 3.57 -11.94 -20.70
N LEU A 192 3.29 -12.16 -19.42
CA LEU A 192 2.34 -11.31 -18.68
C LEU A 192 2.90 -9.90 -18.44
N THR A 193 4.20 -9.80 -18.16
CA THR A 193 4.87 -8.51 -17.92
C THR A 193 5.23 -7.79 -19.21
N GLN A 194 5.08 -8.42 -20.39
CA GLN A 194 5.50 -7.91 -21.69
C GLN A 194 6.96 -7.45 -21.71
N ARG A 195 7.81 -8.13 -20.96
CA ARG A 195 9.21 -7.78 -20.80
C ARG A 195 10.11 -9.02 -20.80
N ARG A 196 10.87 -9.21 -21.86
CA ARG A 196 11.88 -10.28 -21.93
C ARG A 196 12.91 -10.12 -20.80
N GLY A 197 13.16 -11.21 -20.06
CA GLY A 197 14.09 -11.25 -18.94
C GLY A 197 13.54 -10.71 -17.62
N ALA A 198 12.23 -10.40 -17.56
CA ALA A 198 11.57 -9.96 -16.33
C ALA A 198 11.65 -11.04 -15.23
N TRP A 199 11.46 -12.32 -15.58
CA TRP A 199 11.61 -13.45 -14.66
C TRP A 199 12.99 -13.50 -14.02
N LYS A 200 14.05 -13.39 -14.83
CA LYS A 200 15.43 -13.39 -14.34
C LYS A 200 15.70 -12.21 -13.40
N ALA A 201 15.20 -11.03 -13.77
CA ALA A 201 15.35 -9.83 -12.95
C ALA A 201 14.60 -9.95 -11.61
N PHE A 202 13.35 -10.43 -11.64
CA PHE A 202 12.55 -10.74 -10.45
C PHE A 202 13.25 -11.75 -9.53
N ARG A 203 13.67 -12.91 -10.07
CA ARG A 203 14.37 -13.95 -9.31
C ARG A 203 15.65 -13.43 -8.65
N ARG A 204 16.44 -12.65 -9.39
CA ARG A 204 17.65 -12.01 -8.88
C ARG A 204 17.33 -11.05 -7.73
N GLY A 205 16.32 -10.19 -7.90
CA GLY A 205 15.91 -9.24 -6.88
C GLY A 205 15.35 -9.90 -5.64
N LEU A 206 14.47 -10.90 -5.81
CA LEU A 206 13.89 -11.65 -4.69
C LEU A 206 14.97 -12.41 -3.90
N LYS A 207 15.91 -13.06 -4.59
CA LYS A 207 17.04 -13.75 -3.95
C LYS A 207 17.86 -12.78 -3.10
N ALA A 208 18.27 -11.65 -3.67
CA ALA A 208 19.06 -10.64 -2.96
C ALA A 208 18.33 -10.08 -1.73
N ALA A 209 17.02 -9.80 -1.86
CA ALA A 209 16.21 -9.30 -0.75
C ALA A 209 16.05 -10.34 0.37
N ARG A 210 15.90 -11.62 0.03
CA ARG A 210 15.85 -12.73 1.01
C ARG A 210 17.18 -12.89 1.75
N GLU A 211 18.30 -12.92 1.02
CA GLU A 211 19.65 -13.02 1.59
C GLU A 211 19.98 -11.83 2.50
N ALA A 212 19.41 -10.66 2.21
CA ALA A 212 19.50 -9.46 3.05
C ALA A 212 18.53 -9.49 4.26
N GLY A 213 17.72 -10.54 4.44
CA GLY A 213 16.77 -10.67 5.56
C GLY A 213 15.61 -9.68 5.54
N LEU A 214 15.24 -9.15 4.36
CA LEU A 214 14.19 -8.13 4.25
C LEU A 214 12.79 -8.70 4.49
N PRO A 215 11.84 -7.91 5.05
CA PRO A 215 10.49 -8.37 5.40
C PRO A 215 9.61 -8.52 4.15
N LEU A 216 9.75 -9.62 3.43
CA LEU A 216 9.09 -9.91 2.16
C LEU A 216 7.68 -10.47 2.34
N ARG A 217 6.81 -10.14 1.39
CA ARG A 217 5.58 -10.86 1.06
C ARG A 217 5.42 -10.91 -0.46
N ILE A 218 5.01 -12.05 -0.99
CA ILE A 218 4.70 -12.20 -2.41
C ILE A 218 3.19 -12.01 -2.63
N ASN A 219 2.83 -11.12 -3.57
CA ASN A 219 1.50 -11.09 -4.16
C ASN A 219 1.51 -11.94 -5.43
N VAL A 220 0.89 -13.11 -5.38
CA VAL A 220 0.66 -13.99 -6.52
C VAL A 220 -0.47 -13.38 -7.35
N VAL A 221 -0.12 -12.75 -8.46
CA VAL A 221 -1.10 -12.10 -9.35
C VAL A 221 -1.61 -13.13 -10.34
N VAL A 222 -2.89 -13.52 -10.20
CA VAL A 222 -3.55 -14.54 -11.02
C VAL A 222 -4.42 -13.86 -12.06
N THR A 223 -4.08 -14.11 -13.33
CA THR A 223 -4.82 -13.65 -14.51
C THR A 223 -5.26 -14.87 -15.32
N GLU A 224 -6.02 -14.67 -16.39
CA GLU A 224 -6.38 -15.76 -17.31
C GLU A 224 -5.13 -16.43 -17.92
N ASP A 225 -4.11 -15.62 -18.27
CA ASP A 225 -2.87 -16.12 -18.92
C ASP A 225 -2.04 -17.05 -18.02
N ASN A 226 -2.14 -16.96 -16.69
CA ASN A 226 -1.33 -17.73 -15.73
C ASN A 226 -2.17 -18.48 -14.67
N ALA A 227 -3.48 -18.55 -14.85
CA ALA A 227 -4.38 -19.19 -13.89
C ALA A 227 -4.03 -20.67 -13.61
N SER A 228 -3.56 -21.39 -14.62
CA SER A 228 -3.09 -22.79 -14.48
C SER A 228 -1.84 -22.92 -13.60
N GLU A 229 -1.05 -21.87 -13.46
CA GLU A 229 0.19 -21.84 -12.66
C GLU A 229 -0.05 -21.29 -11.22
N ALA A 230 -1.28 -20.93 -10.85
CA ALA A 230 -1.56 -20.26 -9.57
C ALA A 230 -1.09 -21.10 -8.35
N ALA A 231 -1.30 -22.40 -8.37
CA ALA A 231 -0.84 -23.30 -7.31
C ALA A 231 0.70 -23.42 -7.29
N GLU A 232 1.33 -23.50 -8.45
CA GLU A 232 2.80 -23.56 -8.58
C GLU A 232 3.46 -22.27 -8.11
N MET A 233 2.90 -21.11 -8.45
CA MET A 233 3.37 -19.81 -7.93
C MET A 233 3.32 -19.75 -6.41
N ALA A 234 2.24 -20.23 -5.79
CA ALA A 234 2.13 -20.30 -4.34
C ALA A 234 3.16 -21.26 -3.74
N ALA A 235 3.32 -22.45 -4.33
CA ALA A 235 4.30 -23.44 -3.89
C ALA A 235 5.75 -22.91 -3.98
N LEU A 236 6.11 -22.19 -5.04
CA LEU A 236 7.40 -21.52 -5.16
C LEU A 236 7.62 -20.48 -4.06
N ALA A 237 6.59 -19.70 -3.70
CA ALA A 237 6.70 -18.75 -2.59
C ALA A 237 6.93 -19.46 -1.25
N ASP A 238 6.25 -20.58 -1.01
CA ASP A 238 6.42 -21.41 0.18
C ASP A 238 7.83 -22.07 0.21
N GLU A 239 8.32 -22.60 -0.91
CA GLU A 239 9.69 -23.11 -1.05
C GLU A 239 10.74 -22.03 -0.68
N TRP A 240 10.47 -20.80 -1.08
CA TRP A 240 11.32 -19.66 -0.73
C TRP A 240 11.13 -19.16 0.71
N ASN A 241 10.24 -19.79 1.47
CA ASN A 241 9.85 -19.37 2.82
C ASN A 241 9.43 -17.89 2.89
N VAL A 242 8.59 -17.48 1.95
CA VAL A 242 8.04 -16.12 1.86
C VAL A 242 6.52 -16.18 1.95
N GLU A 243 5.95 -15.42 2.91
CA GLU A 243 4.49 -15.23 3.02
C GLU A 243 3.92 -14.84 1.65
N ASN A 244 2.84 -15.50 1.22
CA ASN A 244 2.21 -15.18 -0.05
C ASN A 244 0.71 -14.90 0.09
N HIS A 245 0.16 -14.20 -0.89
CA HIS A 245 -1.26 -13.91 -1.00
C HIS A 245 -1.67 -13.86 -2.46
N ALA A 246 -2.74 -14.58 -2.81
CA ALA A 246 -3.27 -14.57 -4.16
C ALA A 246 -4.09 -13.28 -4.41
N TYR A 247 -3.77 -12.59 -5.50
CA TYR A 247 -4.49 -11.43 -6.00
C TYR A 247 -5.15 -11.80 -7.34
N THR A 248 -6.46 -11.95 -7.32
CA THR A 248 -7.23 -12.55 -8.42
C THR A 248 -8.20 -11.60 -9.11
N ASN A 249 -8.48 -10.42 -8.54
CA ASN A 249 -9.42 -9.49 -9.11
C ASN A 249 -8.70 -8.42 -9.94
N MET A 250 -8.94 -8.38 -11.23
CA MET A 250 -8.48 -7.30 -12.09
C MET A 250 -9.43 -6.10 -11.98
N THR A 251 -8.91 -4.92 -12.12
CA THR A 251 -9.68 -3.67 -12.17
C THR A 251 -9.61 -3.08 -13.56
N PRO A 252 -10.65 -2.38 -14.04
CA PRO A 252 -10.56 -1.61 -15.27
C PRO A 252 -9.41 -0.60 -15.23
N THR A 253 -8.95 -0.19 -16.40
CA THR A 253 -7.90 0.83 -16.53
C THR A 253 -8.36 2.17 -15.94
N ILE A 254 -7.41 2.90 -15.34
CA ILE A 254 -7.68 4.21 -14.74
C ILE A 254 -7.23 5.34 -15.66
N TYR A 255 -6.06 5.18 -16.30
CA TYR A 255 -5.49 6.24 -17.15
C TYR A 255 -5.57 5.95 -18.64
N GLY A 256 -6.41 5.00 -19.07
CA GLY A 256 -6.53 4.61 -20.47
C GLY A 256 -5.49 3.56 -20.90
N GLY A 257 -5.43 3.26 -22.20
CA GLY A 257 -4.58 2.19 -22.72
C GLY A 257 -5.29 0.84 -22.79
N GLY A 258 -4.63 -0.24 -22.40
CA GLY A 258 -5.20 -1.60 -22.40
C GLY A 258 -6.36 -1.77 -21.44
N GLU A 259 -7.17 -2.81 -21.65
CA GLU A 259 -8.29 -3.14 -20.77
C GLU A 259 -7.95 -4.35 -19.87
N PRO A 260 -7.54 -4.12 -18.61
CA PRO A 260 -7.10 -5.19 -17.72
C PRO A 260 -8.17 -6.24 -17.40
N LEU A 261 -9.47 -5.91 -17.55
CA LEU A 261 -10.55 -6.88 -17.34
C LEU A 261 -10.47 -8.08 -18.27
N LEU A 262 -9.91 -7.92 -19.47
CA LEU A 262 -9.68 -9.03 -20.41
C LEU A 262 -8.69 -10.07 -19.85
N ALA A 263 -7.85 -9.69 -18.89
CA ALA A 263 -6.93 -10.58 -18.20
C ALA A 263 -7.55 -11.26 -16.97
N GLN A 264 -8.85 -11.04 -16.68
CA GLN A 264 -9.50 -11.61 -15.52
C GLN A 264 -9.73 -13.11 -15.68
N SER A 265 -9.20 -13.91 -14.75
CA SER A 265 -9.52 -15.35 -14.70
C SER A 265 -10.93 -15.59 -14.15
N ALA A 266 -11.82 -16.12 -14.97
CA ALA A 266 -13.20 -16.45 -14.60
C ALA A 266 -13.27 -17.49 -13.48
N ALA A 267 -12.37 -18.47 -13.49
CA ALA A 267 -12.32 -19.54 -12.49
C ALA A 267 -12.01 -18.99 -11.08
N HIS A 268 -11.18 -17.95 -10.98
CA HIS A 268 -10.75 -17.36 -9.72
C HIS A 268 -11.73 -16.32 -9.16
N LEU A 269 -12.59 -15.72 -9.99
CA LEU A 269 -13.66 -14.82 -9.51
C LEU A 269 -14.61 -15.51 -8.54
N ARG A 270 -14.91 -16.78 -8.77
CA ARG A 270 -15.86 -17.57 -7.95
C ARG A 270 -15.35 -17.86 -6.54
N GLN A 271 -14.04 -17.72 -6.31
CA GLN A 271 -13.41 -17.96 -5.00
C GLN A 271 -13.33 -16.67 -4.17
N ARG A 272 -13.83 -15.57 -4.67
CA ARG A 272 -13.78 -14.26 -4.03
C ARG A 272 -14.60 -14.25 -2.73
N LYS A 273 -13.96 -13.80 -1.63
CA LYS A 273 -14.67 -13.56 -0.38
C LYS A 273 -15.58 -12.35 -0.50
N PRO A 274 -16.79 -12.38 0.11
CA PRO A 274 -17.65 -11.20 0.19
C PRO A 274 -16.93 -10.03 0.84
N PHE A 275 -17.23 -8.82 0.38
CA PHE A 275 -16.72 -7.59 0.97
C PHE A 275 -17.28 -7.41 2.39
N ALA A 276 -16.40 -7.23 3.38
CA ALA A 276 -16.78 -7.21 4.79
C ALA A 276 -16.83 -5.81 5.42
N GLY A 277 -16.51 -4.76 4.65
CA GLY A 277 -16.45 -3.37 5.11
C GLY A 277 -15.25 -2.64 4.53
N CYS A 278 -15.23 -1.32 4.65
CA CYS A 278 -14.20 -0.45 4.11
C CYS A 278 -14.03 0.80 4.95
N ASN A 279 -12.76 1.19 5.19
CA ASN A 279 -12.41 2.43 5.88
C ASN A 279 -11.94 3.52 4.89
N ALA A 280 -12.12 3.29 3.58
CA ALA A 280 -11.74 4.23 2.53
C ALA A 280 -12.45 5.58 2.73
N GLY A 281 -11.69 6.67 2.70
CA GLY A 281 -12.18 8.02 2.92
C GLY A 281 -12.37 8.42 4.39
N HIS A 282 -12.43 7.47 5.32
CA HIS A 282 -12.59 7.77 6.76
C HIS A 282 -11.26 7.66 7.52
N THR A 283 -10.57 6.53 7.45
CA THR A 283 -9.26 6.34 8.10
C THR A 283 -8.14 6.01 7.13
N PHE A 284 -8.48 5.86 5.85
CA PHE A 284 -7.58 5.56 4.74
C PHE A 284 -7.90 6.43 3.53
N PHE A 285 -6.87 6.86 2.83
CA PHE A 285 -6.99 7.48 1.50
C PHE A 285 -5.88 7.05 0.54
N HIS A 286 -6.04 7.42 -0.72
CA HIS A 286 -5.06 7.16 -1.77
C HIS A 286 -4.67 8.46 -2.46
N ALA A 287 -3.38 8.70 -2.65
CA ALA A 287 -2.83 9.80 -3.44
C ALA A 287 -2.24 9.25 -4.74
N ASP A 288 -2.54 9.91 -5.85
CA ASP A 288 -1.93 9.66 -7.14
C ASP A 288 -0.56 10.39 -7.25
N PRO A 289 0.20 10.25 -8.36
CA PRO A 289 1.50 10.88 -8.51
C PRO A 289 1.49 12.42 -8.55
N HIS A 290 0.33 13.03 -8.71
CA HIS A 290 0.12 14.48 -8.75
C HIS A 290 -0.57 15.03 -7.50
N ALA A 291 -0.58 14.24 -6.39
CA ALA A 291 -1.26 14.56 -5.14
C ALA A 291 -2.78 14.77 -5.27
N LYS A 292 -3.40 14.21 -6.32
CA LYS A 292 -4.84 14.08 -6.37
C LYS A 292 -5.24 12.94 -5.43
N VAL A 293 -5.99 13.27 -4.39
CA VAL A 293 -6.41 12.31 -3.36
C VAL A 293 -7.81 11.81 -3.62
N SER A 294 -7.99 10.54 -3.46
CA SER A 294 -9.25 9.82 -3.57
C SER A 294 -9.46 8.91 -2.36
N ILE A 295 -10.69 8.43 -2.18
CA ILE A 295 -10.99 7.52 -1.06
C ILE A 295 -10.16 6.22 -1.11
N CYS A 296 -9.85 5.72 -2.31
CA CYS A 296 -9.00 4.54 -2.52
C CYS A 296 -8.50 4.50 -3.97
N LYS A 297 -7.62 3.54 -4.30
CA LYS A 297 -7.09 3.34 -5.66
C LYS A 297 -8.16 3.18 -6.74
N VAL A 298 -9.33 2.66 -6.38
CA VAL A 298 -10.42 2.36 -7.31
C VAL A 298 -11.46 3.47 -7.33
N GLY A 299 -11.79 4.05 -6.18
CA GLY A 299 -12.78 5.12 -6.05
C GLY A 299 -12.17 6.49 -6.25
N ARG A 300 -11.88 6.85 -7.50
CA ARG A 300 -11.22 8.09 -7.90
C ARG A 300 -12.16 9.19 -8.38
N ASP A 301 -13.45 9.00 -8.20
CA ASP A 301 -14.42 10.08 -8.39
C ASP A 301 -14.19 11.18 -7.35
N ASP A 302 -14.44 12.43 -7.70
CA ASP A 302 -14.34 13.58 -6.79
C ASP A 302 -12.99 13.66 -6.04
N GLN A 303 -11.90 13.65 -6.78
CA GLN A 303 -10.57 13.79 -6.23
C GLN A 303 -10.33 15.16 -5.61
N ILE A 304 -9.54 15.19 -4.55
CA ILE A 304 -9.08 16.38 -3.85
C ILE A 304 -7.65 16.69 -4.27
N ASP A 305 -7.38 17.92 -4.68
CA ASP A 305 -6.04 18.39 -5.01
C ASP A 305 -5.32 18.91 -3.76
N LEU A 306 -4.48 18.08 -3.14
CA LEU A 306 -3.76 18.49 -1.94
C LEU A 306 -2.71 19.59 -2.19
N MET A 307 -2.24 19.75 -3.42
CA MET A 307 -1.31 20.85 -3.71
C MET A 307 -2.02 22.20 -3.75
N ALA A 308 -3.28 22.22 -4.20
CA ALA A 308 -4.10 23.43 -4.24
C ALA A 308 -4.84 23.69 -2.93
N GLU A 309 -5.41 22.64 -2.32
CA GLU A 309 -6.35 22.75 -1.19
C GLU A 309 -5.67 22.53 0.18
N GLY A 310 -4.45 21.98 0.19
CA GLY A 310 -3.77 21.64 1.43
C GLY A 310 -4.48 20.52 2.21
N ILE A 311 -4.12 20.37 3.47
CA ILE A 311 -4.64 19.32 4.35
C ILE A 311 -6.16 19.43 4.59
N ASP A 312 -6.71 20.64 4.57
CA ASP A 312 -8.14 20.88 4.84
C ASP A 312 -9.05 20.22 3.80
N GLY A 313 -8.57 20.01 2.58
CA GLY A 313 -9.28 19.23 1.56
C GLY A 313 -9.68 17.84 2.05
N LEU A 314 -8.88 17.19 2.90
CA LEU A 314 -9.14 15.85 3.43
C LEU A 314 -10.44 15.75 4.26
N THR A 315 -10.93 16.85 4.80
CA THR A 315 -12.19 16.89 5.59
C THR A 315 -13.40 16.42 4.78
N ARG A 316 -13.35 16.50 3.44
CA ARG A 316 -14.45 16.08 2.55
C ARG A 316 -14.43 14.59 2.23
N LEU A 317 -13.32 13.88 2.49
CA LEU A 317 -13.17 12.47 2.07
C LEU A 317 -14.24 11.56 2.66
N GLY A 318 -14.63 11.75 3.91
CA GLY A 318 -15.70 10.99 4.54
C GLY A 318 -17.03 11.12 3.79
N THR A 319 -17.43 12.35 3.46
CA THR A 319 -18.66 12.62 2.69
C THR A 319 -18.58 12.04 1.27
N ILE A 320 -17.41 12.15 0.61
CA ILE A 320 -17.20 11.55 -0.71
C ILE A 320 -17.32 10.02 -0.61
N ALA A 321 -16.70 9.40 0.42
CA ALA A 321 -16.77 7.97 0.64
C ALA A 321 -18.20 7.48 0.85
N ASP A 322 -18.96 8.16 1.71
CA ASP A 322 -20.35 7.80 2.01
C ASP A 322 -21.20 7.86 0.75
N ARG A 323 -21.06 8.92 -0.07
CA ARG A 323 -21.76 9.06 -1.33
C ARG A 323 -21.40 7.93 -2.32
N LEU A 324 -20.11 7.60 -2.48
CA LEU A 324 -19.67 6.54 -3.40
C LEU A 324 -20.02 5.13 -2.89
N MET A 325 -20.11 4.93 -1.58
CA MET A 325 -20.55 3.67 -0.99
C MET A 325 -22.07 3.47 -1.07
N LEU A 326 -22.83 4.52 -1.36
CA LEU A 326 -24.24 4.44 -1.69
C LEU A 326 -24.45 3.75 -3.05
N ARG A 327 -25.68 3.58 -3.45
CA ARG A 327 -26.07 2.89 -4.67
C ARG A 327 -25.59 3.64 -5.91
N THR A 328 -24.85 2.99 -6.79
CA THR A 328 -24.36 3.54 -8.07
C THR A 328 -24.64 2.58 -9.23
N GLY A 329 -24.89 3.13 -10.42
CA GLY A 329 -25.11 2.34 -11.64
C GLY A 329 -26.19 1.28 -11.46
N GLY A 330 -25.95 0.07 -11.94
CA GLY A 330 -26.88 -1.07 -11.82
C GLY A 330 -27.20 -1.52 -10.40
N CYS A 331 -26.50 -1.00 -9.39
CA CYS A 331 -26.80 -1.23 -7.97
C CYS A 331 -27.82 -0.22 -7.42
N GLU A 332 -28.10 0.86 -8.13
CA GLU A 332 -29.14 1.84 -7.77
C GLU A 332 -30.51 1.17 -7.85
N GLY A 333 -31.30 1.30 -6.79
CA GLY A 333 -32.61 0.64 -6.70
C GLY A 333 -32.59 -0.87 -6.46
N CYS A 334 -31.43 -1.52 -6.37
CA CYS A 334 -31.34 -2.96 -6.10
C CYS A 334 -31.96 -3.31 -4.74
N ALA A 335 -32.95 -4.20 -4.71
CA ALA A 335 -33.64 -4.66 -3.50
C ALA A 335 -32.69 -5.39 -2.52
N LEU A 336 -31.61 -6.00 -3.02
CA LEU A 336 -30.62 -6.76 -2.23
C LEU A 336 -29.51 -5.87 -1.66
N SER A 337 -29.53 -4.55 -1.91
CA SER A 337 -28.44 -3.64 -1.52
C SER A 337 -28.13 -3.63 -0.03
N GLY A 338 -29.11 -3.87 0.84
CA GLY A 338 -28.90 -3.94 2.29
C GLY A 338 -28.08 -5.13 2.77
N THR A 339 -28.05 -6.21 2.02
CA THR A 339 -27.29 -7.43 2.30
C THR A 339 -26.03 -7.57 1.45
N CYS A 340 -25.88 -6.71 0.44
CA CYS A 340 -24.76 -6.77 -0.49
C CYS A 340 -23.49 -6.19 0.13
N ARG A 341 -22.42 -6.96 0.12
CA ARG A 341 -21.09 -6.63 0.64
C ARG A 341 -20.05 -6.40 -0.45
N VAL A 342 -20.48 -6.11 -1.67
CA VAL A 342 -19.58 -5.82 -2.79
C VAL A 342 -19.01 -4.41 -2.66
N CYS A 343 -17.70 -4.27 -2.95
CA CYS A 343 -17.04 -2.96 -3.06
C CYS A 343 -17.75 -2.10 -4.13
N ARG A 344 -18.36 -0.99 -3.74
CA ARG A 344 -19.17 -0.17 -4.64
C ARG A 344 -18.37 0.54 -5.72
N PRO A 345 -17.24 1.20 -5.42
CA PRO A 345 -16.37 1.76 -6.45
C PRO A 345 -15.94 0.73 -7.49
N LEU A 346 -15.55 -0.47 -7.05
CA LEU A 346 -15.16 -1.55 -7.96
C LEU A 346 -16.35 -2.02 -8.81
N ALA A 347 -17.53 -2.20 -8.23
CA ALA A 347 -18.74 -2.58 -8.96
C ALA A 347 -19.11 -1.54 -10.03
N LYS A 348 -18.99 -0.24 -9.71
CA LYS A 348 -19.20 0.85 -10.67
C LYS A 348 -18.27 0.70 -11.88
N HIS A 349 -16.96 0.51 -11.65
CA HIS A 349 -16.00 0.33 -12.74
C HIS A 349 -16.30 -0.89 -13.61
N TYR A 350 -16.70 -2.02 -13.02
CA TYR A 350 -17.11 -3.20 -13.79
C TYR A 350 -18.35 -2.92 -14.65
N GLN A 351 -19.31 -2.16 -14.13
CA GLN A 351 -20.52 -1.76 -14.88
C GLN A 351 -20.18 -0.82 -16.04
N GLU A 352 -19.34 0.18 -15.80
CA GLU A 352 -18.87 1.11 -16.83
C GLU A 352 -18.10 0.39 -17.95
N ALA A 353 -17.31 -0.62 -17.59
CA ALA A 353 -16.62 -1.48 -18.55
C ALA A 353 -17.52 -2.55 -19.20
N LYS A 354 -18.84 -2.53 -18.90
CA LYS A 354 -19.82 -3.52 -19.40
C LYS A 354 -19.43 -4.97 -19.11
N ALA A 355 -18.77 -5.20 -17.95
CA ALA A 355 -18.42 -6.53 -17.51
C ALA A 355 -19.67 -7.35 -17.16
N GLN A 356 -19.58 -8.67 -17.24
CA GLN A 356 -20.67 -9.57 -16.91
C GLN A 356 -21.06 -9.44 -15.42
N LEU A 357 -22.36 -9.59 -15.12
CA LEU A 357 -22.92 -9.38 -13.78
C LEU A 357 -22.19 -10.17 -12.68
N HIS A 358 -21.85 -11.44 -12.95
CA HIS A 358 -21.13 -12.28 -12.00
C HIS A 358 -19.74 -11.78 -11.62
N SER A 359 -19.14 -10.88 -12.42
CA SER A 359 -17.83 -10.28 -12.12
C SER A 359 -17.86 -9.37 -10.91
N TYR A 360 -18.99 -8.77 -10.58
CA TYR A 360 -19.11 -7.79 -9.51
C TYR A 360 -20.31 -8.00 -8.56
N CYS A 361 -21.33 -8.75 -8.96
CA CYS A 361 -22.52 -8.98 -8.15
C CYS A 361 -22.42 -10.32 -7.39
N GLN A 362 -22.52 -10.28 -6.06
CA GLN A 362 -22.51 -11.51 -5.26
C GLN A 362 -23.82 -12.32 -5.34
N HIS A 363 -24.86 -11.73 -5.92
CA HIS A 363 -26.18 -12.35 -6.09
C HIS A 363 -26.47 -12.74 -7.54
N GLY A 364 -25.56 -12.42 -8.48
CA GLY A 364 -25.76 -12.58 -9.92
C GLY A 364 -25.93 -14.03 -10.41
N ASP A 365 -25.54 -15.02 -9.62
CA ASP A 365 -25.68 -16.43 -9.97
C ASP A 365 -27.03 -17.04 -9.52
N LYS A 366 -27.90 -16.27 -8.86
CA LYS A 366 -29.18 -16.78 -8.35
C LYS A 366 -30.32 -16.73 -9.37
N GLU A 367 -30.17 -15.98 -10.45
CA GLU A 367 -31.19 -15.89 -11.50
C GLU A 367 -31.22 -17.10 -12.45
N ASN A 368 -30.20 -17.97 -12.40
CA ASN A 368 -30.17 -19.21 -13.19
C ASN A 368 -30.50 -20.47 -12.35
N ALA A 369 -31.01 -20.32 -11.15
CA ALA A 369 -31.34 -21.40 -10.23
C ALA A 369 -32.87 -21.51 -9.92
N SER A 370 -33.70 -21.00 -10.84
CA SER A 370 -35.18 -21.20 -10.79
C SER A 370 -35.71 -21.86 -12.04
#